data_65945c5d6a05e94241dca2b6e470e539
#
_entry.id   65945c5d6a05e94241dca2b6e470e539
#
_cell.length_a   1.000
_cell.length_b   1.000
_cell.length_c   1.000
_cell.angle_alpha   90.00
_cell.angle_beta   90.00
_cell.angle_gamma   90.00
#
_symmetry.space_group_name_H-M   'P 1'
#
loop_
_entity.id
_entity.type
_entity.pdbx_description
1 polymer ?
#
loop_
_entity_poly.entity_id
_entity_poly.type
_entity_poly.pdbx_seq_one_letter_code
_entity_poly.pdbx_strand_id
1 'polypeptide(L)'
;MQCTRRTPLLFAAAALETNVTSSNLRFALALALALAAPLAARADPPGDPAAVTDDSGKYRDKNGDPTYKVAADGTVDWYTYSGFRRYHSECHVCHGPDGEGSSYAPALANSLKTISYAEFFGIVVGGKQDLGAGQEKVMPAFAENKNVMCYLNDIYVYLRARSQDAIPRGRPAKHEDKPAEFDAAQDKCMGG
;
A
#
# COMPACT_ATOMS: atom_id res chain seq x y z
N MET A 1 -20.62 -12.85 -91.40
CA MET A 1 -19.29 -13.41 -91.72
C MET A 1 -18.55 -13.75 -90.39
N GLN A 2 -18.30 -15.00 -90.28
CA GLN A 2 -17.46 -15.78 -89.34
C GLN A 2 -17.44 -15.42 -87.86
N CYS A 3 -18.11 -16.30 -87.14
CA CYS A 3 -18.14 -16.65 -85.80
C CYS A 3 -16.81 -17.29 -85.38
N THR A 4 -16.15 -16.81 -84.32
CA THR A 4 -15.09 -17.58 -83.66
C THR A 4 -15.44 -17.69 -82.17
N ARG A 5 -15.78 -18.91 -81.75
CA ARG A 5 -15.98 -19.32 -80.37
C ARG A 5 -14.68 -19.33 -79.63
N ARG A 6 -14.63 -18.68 -78.48
CA ARG A 6 -13.59 -18.89 -77.48
C ARG A 6 -14.14 -19.68 -76.28
N THR A 7 -13.57 -20.80 -76.06
CA THR A 7 -13.80 -21.74 -74.96
C THR A 7 -13.36 -21.09 -73.59
N PRO A 8 -14.12 -21.21 -72.52
CA PRO A 8 -13.62 -20.82 -71.19
C PRO A 8 -12.80 -21.94 -70.56
N LEU A 9 -11.58 -21.60 -70.15
CA LEU A 9 -10.72 -22.42 -69.30
C LEU A 9 -11.34 -22.48 -67.87
N LEU A 10 -11.75 -23.68 -67.48
CA LEU A 10 -12.09 -23.99 -66.09
C LEU A 10 -10.79 -24.02 -65.25
N PHE A 11 -10.63 -23.06 -64.41
CA PHE A 11 -9.69 -23.17 -63.32
C PHE A 11 -10.30 -23.98 -62.18
N ALA A 12 -9.81 -25.20 -61.96
CA ALA A 12 -10.16 -26.01 -60.82
C ALA A 12 -9.45 -25.40 -59.58
N ALA A 13 -10.20 -24.75 -58.72
CA ALA A 13 -9.71 -24.36 -57.39
C ALA A 13 -9.68 -25.62 -56.50
N ALA A 14 -8.48 -26.12 -56.23
CA ALA A 14 -8.26 -27.15 -55.19
C ALA A 14 -8.51 -26.51 -53.84
N ALA A 15 -9.64 -26.81 -53.23
CA ALA A 15 -9.89 -26.48 -51.81
C ALA A 15 -8.97 -27.34 -50.93
N LEU A 16 -7.98 -26.72 -50.33
CA LEU A 16 -7.20 -27.35 -49.26
C LEU A 16 -8.05 -27.32 -47.98
N GLU A 17 -8.82 -28.39 -47.75
CA GLU A 17 -9.48 -28.57 -46.47
C GLU A 17 -8.43 -28.88 -45.38
N THR A 18 -8.03 -27.88 -44.63
CA THR A 18 -7.27 -28.05 -43.40
C THR A 18 -8.19 -28.64 -42.34
N ASN A 19 -8.09 -29.92 -42.12
CA ASN A 19 -8.79 -30.64 -41.07
C ASN A 19 -8.19 -30.23 -39.71
N VAL A 20 -8.63 -29.09 -39.17
CA VAL A 20 -8.28 -28.69 -37.81
C VAL A 20 -9.11 -29.54 -36.87
N THR A 21 -8.53 -30.63 -36.41
CA THR A 21 -9.16 -31.52 -35.44
C THR A 21 -9.51 -30.68 -34.18
N SER A 22 -10.73 -30.87 -33.68
CA SER A 22 -11.30 -30.18 -32.51
C SER A 22 -10.42 -30.28 -31.23
N SER A 23 -9.50 -31.22 -31.23
CA SER A 23 -8.48 -31.41 -30.20
C SER A 23 -7.48 -30.23 -30.13
N ASN A 24 -6.99 -29.76 -31.29
CA ASN A 24 -5.99 -28.68 -31.33
C ASN A 24 -6.59 -27.32 -30.93
N LEU A 25 -7.88 -27.10 -31.19
CA LEU A 25 -8.57 -25.89 -30.79
C LEU A 25 -8.76 -25.80 -29.27
N ARG A 26 -9.00 -26.93 -28.61
CA ARG A 26 -9.13 -27.00 -27.16
C ARG A 26 -7.80 -26.75 -26.44
N PHE A 27 -6.69 -27.24 -26.98
CA PHE A 27 -5.34 -26.95 -26.45
C PHE A 27 -4.92 -25.50 -26.64
N ALA A 28 -5.24 -24.90 -27.80
CA ALA A 28 -4.95 -23.49 -28.04
C ALA A 28 -5.76 -22.56 -27.13
N LEU A 29 -7.05 -22.89 -26.87
CA LEU A 29 -7.90 -22.11 -25.96
C LEU A 29 -7.45 -22.26 -24.50
N ALA A 30 -7.01 -23.44 -24.07
CA ALA A 30 -6.51 -23.67 -22.72
C ALA A 30 -5.18 -22.95 -22.47
N LEU A 31 -4.30 -22.89 -23.48
CA LEU A 31 -3.01 -22.17 -23.39
C LEU A 31 -3.22 -20.65 -23.34
N ALA A 32 -4.20 -20.10 -24.07
CA ALA A 32 -4.54 -18.66 -24.03
C ALA A 32 -5.14 -18.23 -22.70
N LEU A 33 -5.90 -19.10 -22.03
CA LEU A 33 -6.45 -18.81 -20.68
C LEU A 33 -5.40 -18.83 -19.58
N ALA A 34 -4.33 -19.63 -19.74
CA ALA A 34 -3.25 -19.70 -18.75
C ALA A 34 -2.35 -18.46 -18.74
N LEU A 35 -2.30 -17.67 -19.83
CA LEU A 35 -1.52 -16.42 -19.90
C LEU A 35 -2.26 -15.19 -19.34
N ALA A 36 -3.52 -15.31 -19.03
CA ALA A 36 -4.33 -14.24 -18.43
C ALA A 36 -4.36 -14.29 -16.90
N ALA A 37 -3.31 -14.80 -16.26
CA ALA A 37 -3.14 -14.67 -14.82
C ALA A 37 -3.08 -13.17 -14.49
N PRO A 38 -3.98 -12.62 -13.62
CA PRO A 38 -3.86 -11.24 -13.22
C PRO A 38 -2.49 -11.05 -12.59
N LEU A 39 -1.71 -10.11 -13.12
CA LEU A 39 -0.57 -9.58 -12.38
C LEU A 39 -1.18 -8.99 -11.09
N ALA A 40 -1.11 -9.75 -10.00
CA ALA A 40 -1.35 -9.18 -8.69
C ALA A 40 -0.34 -8.05 -8.54
N ALA A 41 -0.82 -6.80 -8.55
CA ALA A 41 0.00 -5.64 -8.27
C ALA A 41 0.59 -5.87 -6.87
N ARG A 42 1.86 -6.26 -6.82
CA ARG A 42 2.61 -6.27 -5.57
C ARG A 42 2.69 -4.81 -5.16
N ALA A 43 2.18 -4.50 -3.96
CA ALA A 43 2.47 -3.22 -3.34
C ALA A 43 3.99 -3.11 -3.24
N ASP A 44 4.54 -2.02 -3.76
CA ASP A 44 5.97 -1.77 -3.64
C ASP A 44 6.33 -1.63 -2.16
N PRO A 45 7.41 -2.27 -1.69
CA PRO A 45 7.85 -2.12 -0.31
C PRO A 45 8.18 -0.64 -0.03
N PRO A 46 8.12 -0.20 1.24
CA PRO A 46 8.46 1.17 1.59
C PRO A 46 9.89 1.46 1.12
N GLY A 47 10.04 2.55 0.36
CA GLY A 47 11.33 2.96 -0.18
C GLY A 47 12.29 3.43 0.92
N ASP A 48 13.46 3.93 0.50
CA ASP A 48 14.45 4.58 1.36
C ASP A 48 13.75 5.66 2.22
N PRO A 49 13.82 5.58 3.57
CA PRO A 49 13.16 6.52 4.46
C PRO A 49 13.87 7.87 4.56
N ALA A 50 15.00 8.07 3.89
CA ALA A 50 15.75 9.32 3.96
C ALA A 50 14.87 10.52 3.57
N ALA A 51 14.83 11.53 4.43
CA ALA A 51 14.10 12.77 4.18
C ALA A 51 14.80 13.59 3.09
N VAL A 52 14.06 13.95 2.04
CA VAL A 52 14.56 14.79 0.93
C VAL A 52 13.88 16.16 0.89
N THR A 53 12.73 16.31 1.55
CA THR A 53 12.01 17.59 1.70
C THR A 53 11.60 17.80 3.13
N ASP A 54 11.54 19.08 3.53
CA ASP A 54 11.04 19.55 4.80
C ASP A 54 9.99 20.63 4.52
N ASP A 55 8.79 20.42 5.02
CA ASP A 55 7.70 21.40 5.01
C ASP A 55 7.24 21.59 6.45
N SER A 56 7.80 22.59 7.12
CA SER A 56 7.47 22.92 8.51
C SER A 56 7.62 21.73 9.47
N GLY A 57 8.70 20.96 9.30
CA GLY A 57 8.98 19.75 10.07
C GLY A 57 8.25 18.50 9.59
N LYS A 58 7.45 18.59 8.50
CA LYS A 58 6.88 17.42 7.81
C LYS A 58 7.86 16.94 6.75
N TYR A 59 8.53 15.86 7.07
CA TYR A 59 9.50 15.28 6.17
C TYR A 59 8.86 14.34 5.16
N ARG A 60 9.40 14.33 3.93
CA ARG A 60 9.03 13.38 2.88
C ARG A 60 10.27 12.74 2.28
N ASP A 61 10.11 11.49 1.88
CA ASP A 61 11.14 10.76 1.15
C ASP A 61 11.13 11.12 -0.35
N LYS A 62 12.02 10.48 -1.12
CA LYS A 62 12.15 10.69 -2.58
C LYS A 62 10.90 10.35 -3.39
N ASN A 63 9.97 9.55 -2.83
CA ASN A 63 8.71 9.19 -3.47
C ASN A 63 7.58 10.17 -3.09
N GLY A 64 7.85 11.09 -2.17
CA GLY A 64 6.85 12.00 -1.62
C GLY A 64 6.07 11.41 -0.46
N ASP A 65 6.40 10.20 0.01
CA ASP A 65 5.76 9.57 1.15
C ASP A 65 6.20 10.22 2.47
N PRO A 66 5.33 10.31 3.48
CA PRO A 66 5.71 10.81 4.79
C PRO A 66 6.86 10.00 5.39
N THR A 67 7.82 10.67 5.99
CA THR A 67 8.95 10.03 6.65
C THR A 67 9.36 10.77 7.91
N TYR A 68 10.24 10.17 8.68
CA TYR A 68 10.74 10.68 9.95
C TYR A 68 12.10 11.35 9.80
N LYS A 69 12.45 12.15 10.80
CA LYS A 69 13.82 12.62 11.01
C LYS A 69 14.24 12.35 12.45
N VAL A 70 15.39 11.71 12.60
CA VAL A 70 16.02 11.48 13.89
C VAL A 70 17.41 12.09 13.86
N ALA A 71 17.67 13.00 14.80
CA ALA A 71 18.98 13.62 14.94
C ALA A 71 20.00 12.65 15.57
N ALA A 72 21.28 12.95 15.43
CA ALA A 72 22.35 12.09 15.94
C ALA A 72 22.32 11.89 17.47
N ASP A 73 21.70 12.81 18.21
CA ASP A 73 21.51 12.71 19.66
C ASP A 73 20.21 11.99 20.07
N GLY A 74 19.48 11.41 19.10
CA GLY A 74 18.23 10.70 19.28
C GLY A 74 16.99 11.60 19.38
N THR A 75 17.10 12.92 19.12
CA THR A 75 15.95 13.82 19.05
C THR A 75 15.14 13.48 17.81
N VAL A 76 13.85 13.17 17.99
CA VAL A 76 12.91 12.90 16.89
C VAL A 76 12.19 14.19 16.48
N ASP A 77 11.77 14.27 15.22
CA ASP A 77 10.89 15.35 14.77
C ASP A 77 9.55 15.35 15.51
N TRP A 78 8.85 16.49 15.50
CA TRP A 78 7.59 16.64 16.22
C TRP A 78 6.51 15.66 15.72
N TYR A 79 6.40 15.41 14.42
CA TYR A 79 5.35 14.55 13.86
C TYR A 79 5.58 13.08 14.20
N THR A 80 6.83 12.63 14.28
CA THR A 80 7.18 11.30 14.83
C THR A 80 6.75 11.18 16.30
N TYR A 81 6.97 12.22 17.12
CA TYR A 81 6.51 12.22 18.49
C TYR A 81 4.98 12.31 18.62
N SER A 82 4.32 13.12 17.80
CA SER A 82 2.86 13.17 17.70
C SER A 82 2.29 11.79 17.34
N GLY A 83 2.90 11.12 16.36
CA GLY A 83 2.55 9.76 15.95
C GLY A 83 2.67 8.74 17.07
N PHE A 84 3.74 8.78 17.87
CA PHE A 84 3.88 7.97 19.07
C PHE A 84 2.66 8.14 20.00
N ARG A 85 2.29 9.37 20.30
CA ARG A 85 1.15 9.66 21.19
C ARG A 85 -0.17 9.13 20.62
N ARG A 86 -0.43 9.37 19.33
CA ARG A 86 -1.66 8.94 18.65
C ARG A 86 -1.74 7.44 18.50
N TYR A 87 -0.65 6.79 18.12
CA TYR A 87 -0.57 5.33 18.09
C TYR A 87 -0.96 4.71 19.44
N HIS A 88 -0.44 5.24 20.55
CA HIS A 88 -0.71 4.71 21.87
C HIS A 88 -2.10 5.02 22.39
N SER A 89 -2.82 6.01 21.83
CA SER A 89 -4.23 6.24 22.16
C SER A 89 -5.20 5.42 21.33
N GLU A 90 -4.88 5.16 20.05
CA GLU A 90 -5.88 4.64 19.10
C GLU A 90 -5.58 3.21 18.61
N CYS A 91 -4.31 2.79 18.56
CA CYS A 91 -3.90 1.57 17.85
C CYS A 91 -3.32 0.50 18.79
N HIS A 92 -2.65 0.90 19.88
CA HIS A 92 -1.85 -0.03 20.68
C HIS A 92 -2.67 -1.10 21.40
N VAL A 93 -3.95 -0.85 21.66
CA VAL A 93 -4.85 -1.83 22.33
C VAL A 93 -4.88 -3.16 21.56
N CYS A 94 -4.90 -3.08 20.23
CA CYS A 94 -4.88 -4.27 19.37
C CYS A 94 -3.46 -4.63 18.92
N HIS A 95 -2.67 -3.63 18.47
CA HIS A 95 -1.36 -3.86 17.85
C HIS A 95 -0.19 -3.90 18.84
N GLY A 96 -0.48 -3.90 20.14
CA GLY A 96 0.54 -3.92 21.18
C GLY A 96 1.29 -2.60 21.34
N PRO A 97 2.00 -2.41 22.46
CA PRO A 97 2.84 -1.24 22.63
C PRO A 97 3.94 -1.22 21.57
N ASP A 98 4.27 -0.03 21.09
CA ASP A 98 5.35 0.23 20.14
C ASP A 98 5.24 -0.50 18.78
N GLY A 99 4.04 -1.00 18.42
CA GLY A 99 3.83 -1.71 17.17
C GLY A 99 4.33 -3.16 17.17
N GLU A 100 4.57 -3.74 18.34
CA GLU A 100 5.15 -5.10 18.46
C GLU A 100 4.14 -6.23 18.26
N GLY A 101 2.86 -5.89 18.07
CA GLY A 101 1.80 -6.87 17.89
C GLY A 101 1.24 -7.41 19.21
N SER A 102 0.18 -8.21 19.09
CA SER A 102 -0.46 -8.91 20.17
C SER A 102 -1.13 -10.21 19.67
N SER A 103 -1.87 -10.91 20.52
CA SER A 103 -2.72 -12.01 20.09
C SER A 103 -3.87 -11.56 19.18
N TYR A 104 -4.26 -10.29 19.19
CA TYR A 104 -5.37 -9.74 18.41
C TYR A 104 -4.96 -9.25 17.04
N ALA A 105 -3.76 -8.67 16.91
CA ALA A 105 -3.34 -8.00 15.68
C ALA A 105 -1.82 -8.12 15.43
N PRO A 106 -1.37 -8.05 14.17
CA PRO A 106 0.03 -8.23 13.82
C PRO A 106 0.92 -7.11 14.35
N ALA A 107 2.22 -7.41 14.42
CA ALA A 107 3.28 -6.43 14.71
C ALA A 107 3.42 -5.45 13.56
N LEU A 108 3.01 -4.19 13.76
CA LEU A 108 3.10 -3.15 12.73
C LEU A 108 4.54 -2.76 12.43
N ALA A 109 5.44 -2.85 13.42
CA ALA A 109 6.87 -2.68 13.21
C ALA A 109 7.44 -3.67 12.16
N ASN A 110 6.84 -4.86 12.02
CA ASN A 110 7.20 -5.80 10.96
C ASN A 110 6.40 -5.56 9.68
N SER A 111 5.11 -5.28 9.78
CA SER A 111 4.24 -5.07 8.61
C SER A 111 4.73 -3.92 7.74
N LEU A 112 5.16 -2.81 8.34
CA LEU A 112 5.65 -1.64 7.60
C LEU A 112 7.00 -1.85 6.91
N LYS A 113 7.65 -3.00 7.10
CA LYS A 113 8.83 -3.40 6.30
C LYS A 113 8.45 -3.84 4.88
N THR A 114 7.18 -4.15 4.64
CA THR A 114 6.72 -4.76 3.39
C THR A 114 5.56 -4.04 2.71
N ILE A 115 4.79 -3.23 3.44
CA ILE A 115 3.67 -2.48 2.87
C ILE A 115 4.05 -1.04 2.58
N SER A 116 3.53 -0.51 1.47
CA SER A 116 3.70 0.90 1.08
C SER A 116 2.85 1.83 1.95
N TYR A 117 3.15 3.15 1.89
CA TYR A 117 2.30 4.16 2.52
C TYR A 117 0.86 4.12 2.01
N ALA A 118 0.67 3.96 0.70
CA ALA A 118 -0.66 3.87 0.09
C ALA A 118 -1.45 2.66 0.59
N GLU A 119 -0.79 1.50 0.74
CA GLU A 119 -1.42 0.31 1.30
C GLU A 119 -1.76 0.48 2.78
N PHE A 120 -0.83 1.03 3.58
CA PHE A 120 -1.10 1.37 4.98
C PHE A 120 -2.31 2.29 5.10
N PHE A 121 -2.36 3.37 4.31
CA PHE A 121 -3.47 4.32 4.27
C PHE A 121 -4.79 3.60 3.95
N GLY A 122 -4.81 2.80 2.89
CA GLY A 122 -6.00 2.04 2.46
C GLY A 122 -6.51 1.08 3.54
N ILE A 123 -5.60 0.38 4.24
CA ILE A 123 -5.95 -0.53 5.33
C ILE A 123 -6.57 0.25 6.50
N VAL A 124 -6.01 1.38 6.90
CA VAL A 124 -6.55 2.14 8.04
C VAL A 124 -7.90 2.75 7.69
N VAL A 125 -8.06 3.32 6.48
CA VAL A 125 -9.31 3.91 6.02
C VAL A 125 -10.41 2.87 5.88
N GLY A 126 -10.13 1.76 5.18
CA GLY A 126 -11.11 0.74 4.81
C GLY A 126 -11.28 -0.40 5.81
N GLY A 127 -10.38 -0.50 6.78
CA GLY A 127 -10.30 -1.67 7.65
C GLY A 127 -9.69 -2.88 6.94
N LYS A 128 -9.55 -3.98 7.68
CA LYS A 128 -9.07 -5.26 7.14
C LYS A 128 -9.73 -6.41 7.87
N GLN A 129 -10.14 -7.42 7.11
CA GLN A 129 -10.66 -8.67 7.65
C GLN A 129 -9.74 -9.82 7.24
N ASP A 130 -9.40 -10.66 8.18
CA ASP A 130 -8.74 -11.93 7.96
C ASP A 130 -9.64 -13.05 8.50
N LEU A 131 -10.32 -13.71 7.58
CA LEU A 131 -11.30 -14.76 7.87
C LEU A 131 -10.69 -16.18 7.76
N GLY A 132 -9.36 -16.28 7.80
CA GLY A 132 -8.63 -17.55 7.64
C GLY A 132 -8.46 -18.34 8.95
N ALA A 133 -8.34 -19.67 8.82
CA ALA A 133 -7.84 -20.63 9.83
C ALA A 133 -8.48 -20.56 11.24
N GLY A 134 -9.78 -20.26 11.36
CA GLY A 134 -10.50 -20.40 12.63
C GLY A 134 -10.30 -19.25 13.63
N GLN A 135 -9.68 -18.15 13.24
CA GLN A 135 -9.66 -16.91 14.00
C GLN A 135 -10.08 -15.75 13.09
N GLU A 136 -11.25 -15.20 13.35
CA GLU A 136 -11.68 -13.97 12.68
C GLU A 136 -10.94 -12.79 13.31
N LYS A 137 -10.00 -12.21 12.55
CA LYS A 137 -9.33 -10.98 12.94
C LYS A 137 -9.90 -9.83 12.12
N VAL A 138 -10.45 -8.85 12.80
CA VAL A 138 -11.06 -7.69 12.18
C VAL A 138 -10.38 -6.43 12.69
N MET A 139 -9.79 -5.66 11.77
CA MET A 139 -9.41 -4.29 11.99
C MET A 139 -10.56 -3.40 11.50
N PRO A 140 -11.17 -2.56 12.34
CA PRO A 140 -12.25 -1.69 11.90
C PRO A 140 -11.75 -0.64 10.90
N ALA A 141 -12.67 -0.10 10.08
CA ALA A 141 -12.41 1.06 9.25
C ALA A 141 -12.39 2.33 10.10
N PHE A 142 -11.40 3.20 9.86
CA PHE A 142 -11.23 4.45 10.62
C PHE A 142 -11.51 5.71 9.80
N ALA A 143 -12.10 5.59 8.59
CA ALA A 143 -12.38 6.74 7.72
C ALA A 143 -13.09 7.89 8.42
N GLU A 144 -14.02 7.60 9.32
CA GLU A 144 -14.82 8.59 10.04
C GLU A 144 -14.23 8.99 11.41
N ASN A 145 -13.15 8.33 11.83
CA ASN A 145 -12.51 8.64 13.11
C ASN A 145 -11.49 9.77 12.97
N LYS A 146 -11.88 10.99 13.31
CA LYS A 146 -11.00 12.16 13.22
C LYS A 146 -9.74 12.03 14.10
N ASN A 147 -9.80 11.35 15.24
CA ASN A 147 -8.62 11.12 16.09
C ASN A 147 -7.56 10.25 15.41
N VAL A 148 -7.95 9.46 14.42
CA VAL A 148 -7.04 8.70 13.57
C VAL A 148 -6.70 9.49 12.31
N MET A 149 -7.71 9.93 11.56
CA MET A 149 -7.53 10.49 10.22
C MET A 149 -6.75 11.81 10.22
N CYS A 150 -6.96 12.68 11.21
CA CYS A 150 -6.22 13.94 11.31
C CYS A 150 -4.72 13.75 11.64
N TYR A 151 -4.35 12.57 12.12
CA TYR A 151 -2.97 12.25 12.52
C TYR A 151 -2.42 11.01 11.82
N LEU A 152 -3.05 10.59 10.72
CA LEU A 152 -2.69 9.35 10.05
C LEU A 152 -1.25 9.35 9.53
N ASN A 153 -0.80 10.50 9.00
CA ASN A 153 0.58 10.68 8.60
C ASN A 153 1.56 10.59 9.78
N ASP A 154 1.21 11.19 10.90
CA ASP A 154 2.04 11.16 12.11
C ASP A 154 2.17 9.73 12.63
N ILE A 155 1.04 8.99 12.69
CA ILE A 155 1.02 7.57 13.09
C ILE A 155 1.90 6.74 12.15
N TYR A 156 1.78 6.97 10.83
CA TYR A 156 2.62 6.29 9.84
C TYR A 156 4.10 6.57 10.04
N VAL A 157 4.47 7.84 10.19
CA VAL A 157 5.86 8.28 10.38
C VAL A 157 6.48 7.63 11.62
N TYR A 158 5.75 7.60 12.74
CA TYR A 158 6.18 6.90 13.95
C TYR A 158 6.40 5.40 13.70
N LEU A 159 5.43 4.73 13.10
CA LEU A 159 5.52 3.29 12.81
C LEU A 159 6.62 2.98 11.80
N ARG A 160 6.83 3.85 10.81
CA ARG A 160 7.93 3.74 9.86
C ARG A 160 9.28 3.84 10.56
N ALA A 161 9.45 4.79 11.47
CA ALA A 161 10.66 4.91 12.28
C ALA A 161 10.90 3.67 13.16
N ARG A 162 9.83 3.08 13.72
CA ARG A 162 9.91 1.81 14.45
C ARG A 162 10.29 0.63 13.54
N SER A 163 9.71 0.55 12.35
CA SER A 163 9.96 -0.55 11.40
C SER A 163 11.38 -0.56 10.84
N GLN A 164 12.04 0.59 10.84
CA GLN A 164 13.41 0.78 10.36
C GLN A 164 14.44 0.77 11.52
N ASP A 165 14.00 0.46 12.74
CA ASP A 165 14.83 0.51 13.95
C ASP A 165 15.53 1.88 14.20
N ALA A 166 14.95 2.95 13.62
CA ALA A 166 15.46 4.30 13.75
C ALA A 166 15.25 4.89 15.16
N ILE A 167 14.23 4.39 15.86
CA ILE A 167 13.93 4.77 17.26
C ILE A 167 13.72 3.52 18.11
N PRO A 168 14.15 3.56 19.40
CA PRO A 168 13.93 2.45 20.33
C PRO A 168 12.45 2.33 20.72
N ARG A 169 12.12 1.26 21.44
CA ARG A 169 10.81 1.10 22.08
C ARG A 169 10.60 2.13 23.18
N GLY A 170 9.34 2.41 23.44
CA GLY A 170 8.92 3.35 24.47
C GLY A 170 8.77 4.77 23.94
N ARG A 171 8.50 5.68 24.88
CA ARG A 171 8.33 7.09 24.56
C ARG A 171 9.66 7.71 24.14
N PRO A 172 9.73 8.41 22.99
CA PRO A 172 10.92 9.18 22.62
C PRO A 172 11.30 10.16 23.74
N ALA A 173 12.53 10.06 24.22
CA ALA A 173 13.01 10.86 25.34
C ALA A 173 13.21 12.34 24.96
N LYS A 174 13.50 12.58 23.68
CA LYS A 174 13.72 13.92 23.13
C LYS A 174 12.92 14.07 21.83
N HIS A 175 12.34 15.22 21.64
CA HIS A 175 11.65 15.59 20.40
C HIS A 175 11.84 17.08 20.12
N GLU A 176 11.70 17.46 18.86
CA GLU A 176 11.66 18.86 18.44
C GLU A 176 10.46 19.58 19.06
N ASP A 177 10.54 20.91 19.12
CA ASP A 177 9.41 21.74 19.55
C ASP A 177 8.24 21.60 18.59
N LYS A 178 7.04 21.78 19.12
CA LYS A 178 5.82 21.75 18.32
C LYS A 178 5.81 22.90 17.32
N PRO A 179 5.67 22.63 16.00
CA PRO A 179 5.56 23.69 15.02
C PRO A 179 4.36 24.59 15.27
N ALA A 180 4.50 25.90 15.00
CA ALA A 180 3.46 26.90 15.29
C ALA A 180 2.15 26.62 14.54
N GLU A 181 2.24 26.08 13.32
CA GLU A 181 1.10 25.74 12.48
C GLU A 181 0.39 24.43 12.87
N PHE A 182 0.99 23.63 13.76
CA PHE A 182 0.44 22.31 14.13
C PHE A 182 -0.96 22.42 14.73
N ASP A 183 -1.18 23.34 15.69
CA ASP A 183 -2.48 23.51 16.34
C ASP A 183 -3.55 23.99 15.36
N ALA A 184 -3.23 24.95 14.51
CA ALA A 184 -4.17 25.45 13.49
C ALA A 184 -4.57 24.35 12.48
N ALA A 185 -3.60 23.51 12.07
CA ALA A 185 -3.88 22.38 11.19
C ALA A 185 -4.73 21.30 11.89
N GLN A 186 -4.45 21.04 13.17
CA GLN A 186 -5.24 20.14 14.00
C GLN A 186 -6.69 20.64 14.14
N ASP A 187 -6.88 21.87 14.55
CA ASP A 187 -8.21 22.45 14.77
C ASP A 187 -9.03 22.44 13.50
N LYS A 188 -8.42 22.82 12.36
CA LYS A 188 -9.07 22.74 11.05
C LYS A 188 -9.51 21.31 10.70
N CYS A 189 -8.72 20.31 10.99
CA CYS A 189 -9.05 18.91 10.68
C CYS A 189 -10.13 18.36 11.64
N MET A 190 -10.04 18.69 12.91
CA MET A 190 -10.99 18.24 13.94
C MET A 190 -12.35 18.90 13.82
N GLY A 191 -12.46 20.00 13.05
CA GLY A 191 -13.71 20.72 12.81
C GLY A 191 -14.00 21.77 13.89
N GLY A 192 -12.93 22.40 14.40
CA GLY A 192 -13.01 23.59 15.24
C GLY A 192 -13.40 24.83 14.44
#